data_f9c03b6c61b0689f33d4597df7dfd892
#
_entry.id   f9c03b6c61b0689f33d4597df7dfd892
#
_cell.length_a   1.000
_cell.length_b   1.000
_cell.length_c   1.000
_cell.angle_alpha   90.00
_cell.angle_beta   90.00
_cell.angle_gamma   90.00
#
_symmetry.space_group_name_H-M   'P 1'
#
loop_
_entity.id
_entity.type
_entity.pdbx_description
1 polymer ?
#
loop_
_entity_poly.entity_id
_entity_poly.type
_entity_poly.pdbx_seq_one_letter_code
_entity_poly.pdbx_strand_id
1 'polypeptide(L)'
;MRRVMRLTALLALAAGVGACSASMGAPGPVAGAGARLPADAVRRYAAITDEPFPVDAVEPRDLKARNVRQVVDYPTKQPPGTLVVDPYRRFLYLVMEGGKAMRYGVGVGKAGFEFTGEATVARKASWPRWTPTPDMLRRDPERNGRWAGGMPGGARNPLGARALYLFKDGKDTLYRIHGTTEPWSIGEAVSSGCIRMLNQDVIDLHRRVPTGTKVVVLGSHGTAQAARPAAPETTGSLDRARLDDLSRGASEAPEPLRPYTASAIDREDLIVCRRT
;
A
#
# COMPACT_ATOMS: atom_id res chain seq x y z
N MET A 1 54.61 81.29 5.03
CA MET A 1 53.78 81.92 6.07
C MET A 1 52.87 80.83 6.64
N ARG A 2 53.21 80.36 7.75
CA ARG A 2 52.54 80.24 9.06
C ARG A 2 51.00 80.03 9.01
N ARG A 3 50.49 78.93 9.47
CA ARG A 3 49.58 78.79 10.59
C ARG A 3 49.07 77.35 10.71
N VAL A 4 49.45 76.64 11.68
CA VAL A 4 48.88 76.41 13.03
C VAL A 4 47.75 75.31 13.03
N MET A 5 48.19 74.27 13.64
CA MET A 5 47.42 73.11 14.13
C MET A 5 46.29 73.49 15.05
N ARG A 6 45.14 72.89 14.92
CA ARG A 6 44.22 72.66 16.07
C ARG A 6 43.72 71.22 16.06
N LEU A 7 44.13 70.55 17.10
CA LEU A 7 43.72 69.24 17.52
C LEU A 7 42.36 69.37 18.16
N THR A 8 41.38 68.63 17.72
CA THR A 8 40.12 68.39 18.50
C THR A 8 39.88 66.92 18.54
N ALA A 9 39.96 66.38 19.76
CA ALA A 9 39.60 65.00 20.09
C ALA A 9 38.09 64.84 20.01
N LEU A 10 37.63 63.83 19.27
CA LEU A 10 36.24 63.36 19.35
C LEU A 10 36.24 61.97 19.92
N LEU A 11 35.53 61.86 21.05
CA LEU A 11 35.24 60.64 21.77
C LEU A 11 34.24 59.79 20.97
N ALA A 12 34.69 58.62 20.50
CA ALA A 12 33.78 57.66 19.82
C ALA A 12 33.12 56.73 20.85
N LEU A 13 31.83 56.91 21.01
CA LEU A 13 30.96 56.04 21.78
C LEU A 13 30.64 54.76 20.95
N ALA A 14 31.23 53.63 21.32
CA ALA A 14 30.97 52.35 20.66
C ALA A 14 29.60 51.78 21.16
N ALA A 15 28.55 51.93 20.35
CA ALA A 15 27.32 51.22 20.52
C ALA A 15 27.47 49.80 19.96
N GLY A 16 27.51 48.79 20.82
CA GLY A 16 27.51 47.39 20.46
C GLY A 16 26.16 46.96 19.85
N VAL A 17 26.14 46.74 18.55
CA VAL A 17 25.02 46.09 17.86
C VAL A 17 25.27 44.60 17.95
N GLY A 18 24.53 43.92 18.87
CA GLY A 18 24.48 42.47 18.96
C GLY A 18 23.80 41.91 17.71
N ALA A 19 24.58 41.38 16.78
CA ALA A 19 24.06 40.63 15.64
C ALA A 19 23.59 39.25 16.15
N CYS A 20 22.27 39.09 16.33
CA CYS A 20 21.68 37.77 16.41
C CYS A 20 21.85 37.06 15.07
N SER A 21 22.91 36.27 14.95
CA SER A 21 23.06 35.33 13.85
C SER A 21 22.00 34.22 14.01
N ALA A 22 20.85 34.39 13.37
CA ALA A 22 19.93 33.27 13.15
C ALA A 22 20.67 32.24 12.28
N SER A 23 21.17 31.19 12.92
CA SER A 23 21.69 30.01 12.25
C SER A 23 20.54 29.43 11.46
N MET A 24 20.45 29.72 10.16
CA MET A 24 19.65 28.96 9.23
C MET A 24 20.22 27.54 9.21
N GLY A 25 19.59 26.62 9.97
CA GLY A 25 19.88 25.21 9.90
C GLY A 25 19.80 24.79 8.44
N ALA A 26 20.90 24.29 7.90
CA ALA A 26 20.90 23.65 6.60
C ALA A 26 19.79 22.59 6.58
N PRO A 27 19.04 22.44 5.46
CA PRO A 27 18.06 21.38 5.35
C PRO A 27 18.80 20.06 5.57
N GLY A 28 18.41 19.34 6.63
CA GLY A 28 18.97 18.03 6.94
C GLY A 28 18.85 17.11 5.71
N PRO A 29 19.78 16.15 5.54
CA PRO A 29 19.78 15.28 4.38
C PRO A 29 18.40 14.63 4.25
N VAL A 30 17.73 14.94 3.13
CA VAL A 30 16.54 14.17 2.68
C VAL A 30 16.96 12.70 2.73
N ALA A 31 16.30 11.91 3.55
CA ALA A 31 16.54 10.48 3.68
C ALA A 31 16.26 9.82 2.31
N GLY A 32 17.24 9.94 1.42
CA GLY A 32 17.32 9.27 0.14
C GLY A 32 17.92 7.89 0.34
N ALA A 33 17.36 6.92 -0.33
CA ALA A 33 17.93 5.64 -0.67
C ALA A 33 18.62 4.90 0.50
N GLY A 34 17.87 4.04 1.22
CA GLY A 34 18.47 3.11 2.16
C GLY A 34 17.77 2.98 3.52
N ALA A 35 16.51 3.38 3.63
CA ALA A 35 15.75 3.10 4.86
C ALA A 35 15.79 1.59 5.12
N ARG A 36 16.49 1.21 6.18
CA ARG A 36 16.63 -0.19 6.58
C ARG A 36 15.25 -0.76 6.89
N LEU A 37 14.96 -1.96 6.37
CA LEU A 37 13.73 -2.65 6.67
C LEU A 37 13.59 -2.84 8.19
N PRO A 38 12.40 -2.63 8.77
CA PRO A 38 12.13 -2.99 10.15
C PRO A 38 12.48 -4.46 10.40
N ALA A 39 13.08 -4.78 11.53
CA ALA A 39 13.53 -6.15 11.83
C ALA A 39 12.39 -7.19 11.76
N ASP A 40 11.17 -6.79 12.06
CA ASP A 40 9.97 -7.63 11.97
C ASP A 40 9.41 -7.76 10.56
N ALA A 41 9.80 -6.85 9.63
CA ALA A 41 9.33 -6.88 8.25
C ALA A 41 9.75 -8.18 7.55
N VAL A 42 10.98 -8.61 7.72
CA VAL A 42 11.48 -9.85 7.13
C VAL A 42 10.62 -11.05 7.54
N ARG A 43 10.22 -11.13 8.83
CA ARG A 43 9.33 -12.20 9.30
C ARG A 43 7.94 -12.11 8.73
N ARG A 44 7.37 -10.92 8.59
CA ARG A 44 6.02 -10.70 8.03
C ARG A 44 5.90 -11.06 6.57
N TYR A 45 7.01 -11.04 5.85
CA TYR A 45 7.08 -11.36 4.42
C TYR A 45 7.87 -12.64 4.14
N ALA A 46 8.04 -13.49 5.17
CA ALA A 46 8.56 -14.83 5.01
C ALA A 46 7.61 -15.72 4.17
N ALA A 47 8.10 -16.87 3.76
CA ALA A 47 7.29 -17.86 3.07
C ALA A 47 6.11 -18.32 3.94
N ILE A 48 4.97 -18.60 3.29
CA ILE A 48 3.78 -19.18 3.91
C ILE A 48 3.58 -20.57 3.31
N THR A 49 3.64 -21.59 4.16
CA THR A 49 3.61 -23.00 3.74
C THR A 49 2.32 -23.73 4.13
N ASP A 50 1.48 -23.10 4.93
CA ASP A 50 0.19 -23.63 5.42
C ASP A 50 -1.01 -23.25 4.51
N GLU A 51 -0.72 -22.74 3.31
CA GLU A 51 -1.70 -22.46 2.27
C GLU A 51 -1.80 -23.66 1.29
N PRO A 52 -2.93 -23.82 0.55
CA PRO A 52 -3.07 -24.86 -0.48
C PRO A 52 -1.97 -24.87 -1.54
N PHE A 53 -1.40 -23.71 -1.81
CA PHE A 53 -0.19 -23.54 -2.63
C PHE A 53 0.81 -22.68 -1.86
N PRO A 54 2.10 -23.00 -1.90
CA PRO A 54 3.10 -22.23 -1.18
C PRO A 54 3.14 -20.79 -1.68
N VAL A 55 3.33 -19.86 -0.75
CA VAL A 55 3.63 -18.45 -1.03
C VAL A 55 5.10 -18.24 -0.69
N ASP A 56 5.88 -17.88 -1.70
CA ASP A 56 7.30 -17.63 -1.53
C ASP A 56 7.57 -16.41 -0.62
N ALA A 57 8.69 -16.41 0.09
CA ALA A 57 9.16 -15.23 0.79
C ALA A 57 9.41 -14.10 -0.22
N VAL A 58 9.12 -12.86 0.21
CA VAL A 58 9.47 -11.70 -0.62
C VAL A 58 10.96 -11.45 -0.48
N GLU A 59 11.67 -11.45 -1.60
CA GLU A 59 13.09 -11.15 -1.64
C GLU A 59 13.38 -9.75 -1.09
N PRO A 60 14.42 -9.56 -0.28
CA PRO A 60 14.74 -8.26 0.30
C PRO A 60 14.88 -7.12 -0.73
N ARG A 61 15.37 -7.43 -1.94
CA ARG A 61 15.49 -6.46 -3.04
C ARG A 61 14.14 -5.95 -3.55
N ASP A 62 13.07 -6.75 -3.43
CA ASP A 62 11.73 -6.43 -3.88
C ASP A 62 10.89 -5.81 -2.74
N LEU A 63 11.36 -5.93 -1.49
CA LEU A 63 10.68 -5.40 -0.32
C LEU A 63 11.15 -3.98 0.00
N LYS A 64 10.52 -2.98 -0.61
CA LYS A 64 10.80 -1.58 -0.31
C LYS A 64 10.23 -1.20 1.05
N ALA A 65 11.02 -0.56 1.92
CA ALA A 65 10.60 -0.18 3.29
C ALA A 65 9.30 0.63 3.32
N ARG A 66 9.09 1.51 2.33
CA ARG A 66 7.84 2.28 2.22
C ARG A 66 6.60 1.43 1.97
N ASN A 67 6.76 0.26 1.32
CA ASN A 67 5.67 -0.63 0.91
C ASN A 67 5.33 -1.68 1.98
N VAL A 68 6.15 -1.80 3.02
CA VAL A 68 5.86 -2.66 4.17
C VAL A 68 4.57 -2.21 4.84
N ARG A 69 3.66 -3.16 5.10
CA ARG A 69 2.42 -2.83 5.80
C ARG A 69 2.71 -2.34 7.21
N GLN A 70 2.00 -1.30 7.61
CA GLN A 70 2.16 -0.68 8.92
C GLN A 70 0.93 0.14 9.32
N VAL A 71 0.71 0.28 10.61
CA VAL A 71 -0.29 1.22 11.12
C VAL A 71 0.27 2.64 10.99
N VAL A 72 -0.55 3.54 10.46
CA VAL A 72 -0.20 4.96 10.27
C VAL A 72 -1.33 5.85 10.77
N ASP A 73 -1.00 7.09 11.09
CA ASP A 73 -2.00 8.13 11.27
C ASP A 73 -2.69 8.40 9.95
N TYR A 74 -4.01 8.36 9.98
CA TYR A 74 -4.82 8.53 8.79
C TYR A 74 -6.11 9.29 9.12
N PRO A 75 -6.01 10.62 9.32
CA PRO A 75 -7.20 11.43 9.58
C PRO A 75 -8.08 11.43 8.33
N THR A 76 -9.25 10.84 8.44
CA THR A 76 -10.22 10.69 7.34
C THR A 76 -11.65 10.80 7.87
N LYS A 77 -12.59 11.16 6.98
CA LYS A 77 -14.02 11.11 7.24
C LYS A 77 -14.64 9.74 6.93
N GLN A 78 -13.87 8.80 6.37
CA GLN A 78 -14.37 7.47 6.10
C GLN A 78 -14.47 6.67 7.42
N PRO A 79 -15.58 5.94 7.64
CA PRO A 79 -15.74 5.14 8.85
C PRO A 79 -14.72 3.99 8.91
N PRO A 80 -14.39 3.51 10.11
CA PRO A 80 -13.60 2.31 10.31
C PRO A 80 -14.14 1.11 9.51
N GLY A 81 -13.24 0.27 9.02
CA GLY A 81 -13.57 -0.84 8.13
C GLY A 81 -13.59 -0.48 6.64
N THR A 82 -13.59 0.82 6.29
CA THR A 82 -13.53 1.24 4.87
C THR A 82 -12.13 0.98 4.30
N LEU A 83 -12.07 0.50 3.06
CA LEU A 83 -10.86 0.49 2.26
C LEU A 83 -10.73 1.78 1.47
N VAL A 84 -9.60 2.46 1.57
CA VAL A 84 -9.28 3.62 0.74
C VAL A 84 -8.06 3.30 -0.11
N VAL A 85 -8.22 3.35 -1.42
CA VAL A 85 -7.14 3.15 -2.38
C VAL A 85 -6.65 4.49 -2.87
N ASP A 86 -5.38 4.77 -2.69
CA ASP A 86 -4.69 5.93 -3.26
C ASP A 86 -3.76 5.45 -4.39
N PRO A 87 -4.21 5.45 -5.64
CA PRO A 87 -3.42 4.97 -6.76
C PRO A 87 -2.22 5.88 -7.05
N TYR A 88 -2.29 7.17 -6.69
CA TYR A 88 -1.22 8.15 -6.93
C TYR A 88 -0.03 7.92 -6.00
N ARG A 89 -0.33 7.61 -4.71
CA ARG A 89 0.69 7.28 -3.72
C ARG A 89 1.07 5.81 -3.73
N ARG A 90 0.24 4.96 -4.40
CA ARG A 90 0.40 3.51 -4.48
C ARG A 90 0.27 2.86 -3.12
N PHE A 91 -0.78 3.26 -2.38
CA PHE A 91 -1.14 2.68 -1.10
C PHE A 91 -2.62 2.30 -1.05
N LEU A 92 -2.91 1.28 -0.26
CA LEU A 92 -4.24 0.94 0.20
C LEU A 92 -4.26 1.10 1.71
N TYR A 93 -5.33 1.70 2.22
CA TYR A 93 -5.56 1.94 3.64
C TYR A 93 -6.81 1.20 4.09
N LEU A 94 -6.70 0.36 5.09
CA LEU A 94 -7.85 -0.14 5.85
C LEU A 94 -8.04 0.82 7.03
N VAL A 95 -9.10 1.61 7.00
CA VAL A 95 -9.41 2.60 8.03
C VAL A 95 -9.69 1.89 9.35
N MET A 96 -9.11 2.38 10.43
CA MET A 96 -9.23 1.87 11.80
C MET A 96 -9.77 2.96 12.71
N GLU A 97 -10.16 2.57 13.92
CA GLU A 97 -10.52 3.51 14.97
C GLU A 97 -9.36 4.45 15.34
N GLY A 98 -9.69 5.57 16.00
CA GLY A 98 -8.70 6.50 16.55
C GLY A 98 -7.89 7.25 15.49
N GLY A 99 -8.43 7.49 14.28
CA GLY A 99 -7.73 8.22 13.22
C GLY A 99 -6.52 7.49 12.66
N LYS A 100 -6.49 6.17 12.75
CA LYS A 100 -5.44 5.29 12.26
C LYS A 100 -5.90 4.51 11.02
N ALA A 101 -4.94 3.95 10.28
CA ALA A 101 -5.21 2.96 9.24
C ALA A 101 -4.07 1.96 9.13
N MET A 102 -4.40 0.72 8.79
CA MET A 102 -3.40 -0.22 8.28
C MET A 102 -3.12 0.14 6.82
N ARG A 103 -1.90 0.56 6.54
CA ARG A 103 -1.44 0.92 5.20
C ARG A 103 -0.70 -0.24 4.56
N TYR A 104 -1.03 -0.54 3.32
CA TYR A 104 -0.39 -1.54 2.46
C TYR A 104 0.20 -0.88 1.21
N GLY A 105 1.38 -1.30 0.77
CA GLY A 105 1.90 -0.95 -0.55
C GLY A 105 1.12 -1.66 -1.65
N VAL A 106 0.80 -0.95 -2.74
CA VAL A 106 0.11 -1.54 -3.89
C VAL A 106 0.81 -1.21 -5.20
N GLY A 107 0.71 -2.13 -6.17
CA GLY A 107 0.96 -1.86 -7.57
C GLY A 107 -0.36 -1.48 -8.26
N VAL A 108 -0.31 -0.53 -9.19
CA VAL A 108 -1.48 -0.06 -9.92
C VAL A 108 -1.27 -0.13 -11.42
N GLY A 109 -2.33 -0.02 -12.23
CA GLY A 109 -2.23 0.07 -13.68
C GLY A 109 -1.57 1.36 -14.13
N LYS A 110 -0.92 1.34 -15.31
CA LYS A 110 -0.52 2.57 -16.00
C LYS A 110 -1.73 3.47 -16.26
N ALA A 111 -2.87 2.84 -16.55
CA ALA A 111 -4.20 3.43 -16.66
C ALA A 111 -5.00 3.30 -15.35
N GLY A 112 -4.34 3.09 -14.20
CA GLY A 112 -4.92 2.82 -12.87
C GLY A 112 -5.80 3.93 -12.31
N PHE A 113 -6.10 4.89 -13.15
CA PHE A 113 -6.98 6.02 -12.89
C PHE A 113 -8.37 5.85 -13.54
N GLU A 114 -8.63 4.69 -14.18
CA GLU A 114 -9.88 4.45 -14.93
C GLU A 114 -11.08 4.23 -14.01
N PHE A 115 -10.88 3.72 -12.81
CA PHE A 115 -11.94 3.59 -11.82
C PHE A 115 -11.63 4.46 -10.61
N THR A 116 -12.50 5.44 -10.39
CA THR A 116 -12.50 6.29 -9.20
C THR A 116 -13.89 6.34 -8.58
N GLY A 117 -13.95 6.67 -7.29
CA GLY A 117 -15.20 6.74 -6.54
C GLY A 117 -15.42 5.51 -5.66
N GLU A 118 -16.68 5.20 -5.41
CA GLU A 118 -17.07 4.18 -4.43
C GLU A 118 -17.41 2.85 -5.10
N ALA A 119 -17.06 1.77 -4.42
CA ALA A 119 -17.40 0.40 -4.75
C ALA A 119 -17.59 -0.41 -3.48
N THR A 120 -17.97 -1.67 -3.62
CA THR A 120 -18.14 -2.61 -2.52
C THR A 120 -17.41 -3.90 -2.82
N VAL A 121 -16.77 -4.50 -1.83
CA VAL A 121 -16.25 -5.87 -1.93
C VAL A 121 -17.44 -6.83 -1.95
N ALA A 122 -17.90 -7.20 -3.13
CA ALA A 122 -19.07 -8.08 -3.27
C ALA A 122 -18.72 -9.57 -3.15
N ARG A 123 -17.50 -9.94 -3.54
CA ARG A 123 -17.02 -11.32 -3.50
C ARG A 123 -15.54 -11.38 -3.12
N LYS A 124 -15.16 -12.46 -2.47
CA LYS A 124 -13.77 -12.77 -2.11
C LYS A 124 -13.45 -14.17 -2.62
N ALA A 125 -12.21 -14.40 -3.04
CA ALA A 125 -11.74 -15.72 -3.46
C ALA A 125 -10.34 -16.00 -2.94
N SER A 126 -10.13 -17.26 -2.52
CA SER A 126 -8.81 -17.82 -2.25
C SER A 126 -8.35 -18.56 -3.50
N TRP A 127 -7.12 -18.32 -3.91
CA TRP A 127 -6.50 -18.93 -5.10
C TRP A 127 -7.41 -18.87 -6.33
N PRO A 128 -7.79 -17.65 -6.77
CA PRO A 128 -8.78 -17.45 -7.82
C PRO A 128 -8.30 -17.98 -9.17
N ARG A 129 -9.22 -18.42 -10.01
CA ARG A 129 -8.95 -18.66 -11.43
C ARG A 129 -8.67 -17.32 -12.12
N TRP A 130 -7.70 -17.28 -13.02
CA TRP A 130 -7.39 -16.13 -13.84
C TRP A 130 -7.69 -16.40 -15.31
N THR A 131 -8.25 -15.41 -16.02
CA THR A 131 -8.45 -15.47 -17.46
C THR A 131 -7.86 -14.22 -18.08
N PRO A 132 -6.98 -14.33 -19.09
CA PRO A 132 -6.47 -13.19 -19.83
C PRO A 132 -7.60 -12.39 -20.46
N THR A 133 -7.46 -11.07 -20.48
CA THR A 133 -8.39 -10.22 -21.23
C THR A 133 -8.22 -10.41 -22.74
N PRO A 134 -9.24 -10.08 -23.56
CA PRO A 134 -9.07 -10.08 -25.02
C PRO A 134 -7.88 -9.25 -25.47
N ASP A 135 -7.59 -8.14 -24.79
CA ASP A 135 -6.43 -7.29 -25.07
C ASP A 135 -5.09 -7.99 -24.76
N MET A 136 -5.01 -8.71 -23.66
CA MET A 136 -3.83 -9.50 -23.33
C MET A 136 -3.58 -10.58 -24.36
N LEU A 137 -4.64 -11.24 -24.81
CA LEU A 137 -4.55 -12.26 -25.86
C LEU A 137 -4.08 -11.66 -27.19
N ARG A 138 -4.56 -10.46 -27.55
CA ARG A 138 -4.13 -9.78 -28.79
C ARG A 138 -2.70 -9.26 -28.72
N ARG A 139 -2.28 -8.72 -27.56
CA ARG A 139 -0.94 -8.11 -27.42
C ARG A 139 0.18 -9.12 -27.29
N ASP A 140 -0.11 -10.22 -26.65
CA ASP A 140 0.89 -11.25 -26.37
C ASP A 140 0.21 -12.64 -26.45
N PRO A 141 -0.09 -13.11 -27.66
CA PRO A 141 -0.76 -14.39 -27.88
C PRO A 141 0.11 -15.58 -27.47
N GLU A 142 1.43 -15.49 -27.63
CA GLU A 142 2.34 -16.54 -27.26
C GLU A 142 2.33 -16.82 -25.76
N ARG A 143 2.37 -15.77 -24.96
CA ARG A 143 2.34 -15.86 -23.50
C ARG A 143 0.95 -16.23 -22.96
N ASN A 144 -0.10 -15.62 -23.50
CA ASN A 144 -1.44 -15.66 -22.92
C ASN A 144 -2.37 -16.67 -23.61
N GLY A 145 -2.12 -17.02 -24.87
CA GLY A 145 -3.01 -17.85 -25.69
C GLY A 145 -3.35 -19.20 -25.07
N ARG A 146 -2.36 -19.87 -24.48
CA ARG A 146 -2.56 -21.14 -23.76
C ARG A 146 -3.52 -21.03 -22.58
N TRP A 147 -3.77 -19.82 -22.08
CA TRP A 147 -4.65 -19.52 -20.95
C TRP A 147 -5.97 -18.88 -21.37
N ALA A 148 -6.30 -18.86 -22.67
CA ALA A 148 -7.56 -18.30 -23.17
C ALA A 148 -8.79 -18.93 -22.49
N GLY A 149 -8.72 -20.24 -22.14
CA GLY A 149 -9.73 -20.94 -21.34
C GLY A 149 -9.61 -20.72 -19.83
N GLY A 150 -8.66 -19.90 -19.37
CA GLY A 150 -8.41 -19.60 -17.95
C GLY A 150 -7.35 -20.49 -17.32
N MET A 151 -6.56 -19.88 -16.42
CA MET A 151 -5.56 -20.55 -15.59
C MET A 151 -6.19 -20.86 -14.22
N PRO A 152 -6.13 -22.10 -13.72
CA PRO A 152 -6.57 -22.42 -12.37
C PRO A 152 -5.75 -21.67 -11.32
N GLY A 153 -6.27 -21.57 -10.09
CA GLY A 153 -5.54 -21.03 -8.94
C GLY A 153 -4.25 -21.82 -8.70
N GLY A 154 -3.23 -21.15 -8.17
CA GLY A 154 -1.95 -21.77 -7.91
C GLY A 154 -0.80 -20.76 -7.80
N ALA A 155 0.39 -21.23 -7.39
CA ALA A 155 1.55 -20.40 -7.13
C ALA A 155 2.00 -19.54 -8.34
N ARG A 156 1.73 -19.98 -9.56
CA ARG A 156 2.06 -19.26 -10.80
C ARG A 156 0.94 -18.41 -11.37
N ASN A 157 -0.22 -18.38 -10.70
CA ASN A 157 -1.37 -17.59 -11.15
C ASN A 157 -1.10 -16.10 -10.88
N PRO A 158 -1.24 -15.21 -11.88
CA PRO A 158 -0.91 -13.78 -11.73
C PRO A 158 -1.78 -13.03 -10.73
N LEU A 159 -2.92 -13.60 -10.30
CA LEU A 159 -3.76 -13.03 -9.24
C LEU A 159 -3.27 -13.36 -7.84
N GLY A 160 -2.28 -14.23 -7.71
CA GLY A 160 -1.74 -14.64 -6.44
C GLY A 160 -2.74 -15.39 -5.54
N ALA A 161 -2.53 -15.28 -4.24
CA ALA A 161 -3.22 -16.10 -3.25
C ALA A 161 -4.68 -15.71 -3.00
N ARG A 162 -5.06 -14.44 -3.19
CA ARG A 162 -6.41 -13.90 -2.89
C ARG A 162 -6.83 -12.87 -3.90
N ALA A 163 -8.17 -12.74 -4.08
CA ALA A 163 -8.78 -11.63 -4.81
C ALA A 163 -10.04 -11.14 -4.10
N LEU A 164 -10.22 -9.82 -4.06
CA LEU A 164 -11.42 -9.11 -3.65
C LEU A 164 -12.02 -8.45 -4.89
N TYR A 165 -13.27 -8.77 -5.19
CA TYR A 165 -13.99 -8.33 -6.39
C TYR A 165 -14.80 -7.09 -6.07
N LEU A 166 -14.60 -6.03 -6.82
CA LEU A 166 -15.22 -4.73 -6.59
C LEU A 166 -16.44 -4.56 -7.48
N PHE A 167 -17.58 -4.29 -6.85
CA PHE A 167 -18.85 -4.04 -7.52
C PHE A 167 -19.32 -2.61 -7.24
N LYS A 168 -19.97 -2.01 -8.20
CA LYS A 168 -20.64 -0.73 -8.07
C LYS A 168 -22.07 -0.87 -8.55
N ASP A 169 -23.03 -0.42 -7.74
CA ASP A 169 -24.47 -0.49 -8.06
C ASP A 169 -24.92 -1.91 -8.48
N GLY A 170 -24.40 -2.92 -7.76
CA GLY A 170 -24.70 -4.33 -8.03
C GLY A 170 -24.02 -4.93 -9.27
N LYS A 171 -23.23 -4.13 -10.00
CA LYS A 171 -22.53 -4.56 -11.22
C LYS A 171 -21.05 -4.77 -10.96
N ASP A 172 -20.48 -5.83 -11.54
CA ASP A 172 -19.03 -6.07 -11.51
C ASP A 172 -18.29 -4.96 -12.25
N THR A 173 -17.42 -4.26 -11.54
CA THR A 173 -16.59 -3.20 -12.12
C THR A 173 -15.43 -3.74 -12.94
N LEU A 174 -15.16 -5.04 -12.87
CA LEU A 174 -13.98 -5.71 -13.38
C LEU A 174 -12.67 -5.28 -12.70
N TYR A 175 -12.74 -4.44 -11.66
CA TYR A 175 -11.59 -4.12 -10.82
C TYR A 175 -11.48 -5.09 -9.66
N ARG A 176 -10.26 -5.42 -9.34
CA ARG A 176 -9.90 -6.37 -8.28
C ARG A 176 -8.77 -5.82 -7.42
N ILE A 177 -8.80 -6.15 -6.15
CA ILE A 177 -7.64 -6.09 -5.27
C ILE A 177 -7.15 -7.53 -5.13
N HIS A 178 -5.90 -7.81 -5.53
CA HIS A 178 -5.42 -9.19 -5.61
C HIS A 178 -3.92 -9.31 -5.31
N GLY A 179 -3.46 -10.51 -5.06
CA GLY A 179 -2.05 -10.82 -4.90
C GLY A 179 -1.24 -10.70 -6.19
N THR A 180 0.02 -11.06 -6.16
CA THR A 180 0.88 -11.05 -7.35
C THR A 180 1.98 -12.10 -7.26
N THR A 181 2.41 -12.58 -8.43
CA THR A 181 3.65 -13.34 -8.61
C THR A 181 4.84 -12.45 -8.95
N GLU A 182 4.62 -11.12 -9.00
CA GLU A 182 5.61 -10.11 -9.38
C GLU A 182 5.79 -9.09 -8.23
N PRO A 183 6.46 -9.47 -7.12
CA PRO A 183 6.60 -8.62 -5.93
C PRO A 183 7.29 -7.28 -6.21
N TRP A 184 8.21 -7.24 -7.18
CA TRP A 184 8.89 -6.03 -7.63
C TRP A 184 7.92 -4.94 -8.15
N SER A 185 6.72 -5.35 -8.60
CA SER A 185 5.70 -4.44 -9.16
C SER A 185 4.97 -3.61 -8.09
N ILE A 186 5.16 -3.92 -6.81
CA ILE A 186 4.53 -3.17 -5.72
C ILE A 186 5.23 -1.82 -5.53
N GLY A 187 4.42 -0.77 -5.52
CA GLY A 187 4.89 0.61 -5.54
C GLY A 187 5.11 1.16 -6.96
N GLU A 188 4.78 0.37 -8.01
CA GLU A 188 4.94 0.76 -9.40
C GLU A 188 3.58 0.89 -10.13
N ALA A 189 3.58 1.55 -11.29
CA ALA A 189 2.42 1.72 -12.16
C ALA A 189 2.58 0.84 -13.42
N VAL A 190 2.47 -0.47 -13.26
CA VAL A 190 2.79 -1.46 -14.31
C VAL A 190 1.67 -2.48 -14.59
N SER A 191 0.58 -2.46 -13.82
CA SER A 191 -0.52 -3.40 -14.02
C SER A 191 -1.44 -2.99 -15.16
N SER A 192 -2.37 -3.87 -15.53
CA SER A 192 -3.40 -3.61 -16.56
C SER A 192 -4.69 -2.99 -16.00
N GLY A 193 -4.63 -2.34 -14.81
CA GLY A 193 -5.76 -1.66 -14.18
C GLY A 193 -6.04 -2.11 -12.74
N CYS A 194 -5.95 -3.41 -12.44
CA CYS A 194 -6.22 -3.94 -11.10
C CYS A 194 -5.16 -3.51 -10.05
N ILE A 195 -5.56 -3.58 -8.79
CA ILE A 195 -4.75 -3.22 -7.63
C ILE A 195 -4.01 -4.45 -7.14
N ARG A 196 -2.69 -4.48 -7.32
CA ARG A 196 -1.82 -5.58 -6.91
C ARG A 196 -1.30 -5.39 -5.49
N MET A 197 -1.20 -6.46 -4.73
CA MET A 197 -0.60 -6.52 -3.39
C MET A 197 0.42 -7.66 -3.31
N LEU A 198 1.37 -7.56 -2.39
CA LEU A 198 2.15 -8.74 -2.00
C LEU A 198 1.21 -9.84 -1.50
N ASN A 199 1.53 -11.11 -1.76
CA ASN A 199 0.66 -12.22 -1.35
C ASN A 199 0.44 -12.24 0.17
N GLN A 200 1.46 -11.98 0.96
CA GLN A 200 1.35 -11.88 2.42
C GLN A 200 0.39 -10.76 2.86
N ASP A 201 0.36 -9.66 2.11
CA ASP A 201 -0.49 -8.52 2.42
C ASP A 201 -1.94 -8.75 2.01
N VAL A 202 -2.18 -9.34 0.85
CA VAL A 202 -3.55 -9.63 0.42
C VAL A 202 -4.17 -10.76 1.26
N ILE A 203 -3.39 -11.70 1.76
CA ILE A 203 -3.86 -12.72 2.71
C ILE A 203 -4.28 -12.05 4.02
N ASP A 204 -3.46 -11.16 4.57
CA ASP A 204 -3.78 -10.38 5.77
C ASP A 204 -5.05 -9.52 5.55
N LEU A 205 -5.11 -8.77 4.46
CA LEU A 205 -6.27 -7.94 4.13
C LEU A 205 -7.55 -8.78 3.97
N HIS A 206 -7.46 -9.90 3.26
CA HIS A 206 -8.58 -10.80 3.01
C HIS A 206 -9.18 -11.36 4.31
N ARG A 207 -8.37 -11.63 5.33
CA ARG A 207 -8.85 -12.07 6.65
C ARG A 207 -9.60 -10.97 7.40
N ARG A 208 -9.16 -9.71 7.26
CA ARG A 208 -9.72 -8.56 7.99
C ARG A 208 -11.01 -8.01 7.39
N VAL A 209 -11.20 -8.18 6.09
CA VAL A 209 -12.22 -7.47 5.31
C VAL A 209 -13.37 -8.41 4.95
N PRO A 210 -14.59 -8.21 5.49
CA PRO A 210 -15.76 -8.99 5.08
C PRO A 210 -16.26 -8.57 3.69
N THR A 211 -17.12 -9.40 3.08
CA THR A 211 -17.99 -8.96 1.98
C THR A 211 -18.91 -7.85 2.45
N GLY A 212 -19.29 -6.94 1.55
CA GLY A 212 -20.03 -5.74 1.91
C GLY A 212 -19.13 -4.54 2.27
N THR A 213 -17.82 -4.74 2.46
CA THR A 213 -16.89 -3.65 2.78
C THR A 213 -16.89 -2.58 1.71
N LYS A 214 -17.07 -1.33 2.15
CA LYS A 214 -16.94 -0.14 1.29
C LYS A 214 -15.51 0.05 0.83
N VAL A 215 -15.34 0.36 -0.45
CA VAL A 215 -14.05 0.71 -1.06
C VAL A 215 -14.16 2.08 -1.71
N VAL A 216 -13.25 2.98 -1.40
CA VAL A 216 -13.13 4.30 -2.01
C VAL A 216 -11.82 4.36 -2.78
N VAL A 217 -11.89 4.54 -4.09
CA VAL A 217 -10.71 4.76 -4.94
C VAL A 217 -10.58 6.25 -5.21
N LEU A 218 -9.49 6.86 -4.75
CA LEU A 218 -9.27 8.30 -4.85
C LEU A 218 -8.97 8.71 -6.29
N GLY A 219 -9.61 9.81 -6.72
CA GLY A 219 -9.25 10.53 -7.95
C GLY A 219 -8.10 11.51 -7.73
N SER A 220 -7.65 12.18 -8.79
CA SER A 220 -6.54 13.16 -8.76
C SER A 220 -6.72 14.29 -7.73
N HIS A 221 -7.94 14.69 -7.46
CA HIS A 221 -8.26 15.73 -6.48
C HIS A 221 -8.39 15.21 -5.03
N GLY A 222 -8.54 13.90 -4.83
CA GLY A 222 -8.69 13.29 -3.49
C GLY A 222 -7.38 13.12 -2.72
N THR A 223 -6.24 13.18 -3.41
CA THR A 223 -4.92 12.99 -2.80
C THR A 223 -4.47 14.15 -1.92
N ALA A 224 -5.01 15.36 -2.12
CA ALA A 224 -4.64 16.55 -1.36
C ALA A 224 -5.06 16.48 0.12
N GLN A 225 -6.15 15.78 0.44
CA GLN A 225 -6.70 15.68 1.80
C GLN A 225 -6.03 14.59 2.65
N ALA A 226 -5.38 13.61 2.01
CA ALA A 226 -4.61 12.57 2.69
C ALA A 226 -3.12 12.94 2.86
N ALA A 227 -2.72 14.15 2.50
CA ALA A 227 -1.35 14.53 2.18
C ALA A 227 -0.64 15.36 3.25
N ARG A 228 -1.10 15.41 4.52
CA ARG A 228 -0.21 15.92 5.58
C ARG A 228 0.59 14.74 6.16
N PRO A 229 1.89 14.62 5.87
CA PRO A 229 2.74 13.77 6.69
C PRO A 229 2.73 14.39 8.09
N ALA A 230 2.32 13.62 9.10
CA ALA A 230 2.71 13.93 10.45
C ALA A 230 4.24 14.00 10.45
N ALA A 231 4.80 15.06 10.98
CA ALA A 231 6.23 15.17 11.23
C ALA A 231 6.70 13.92 11.98
N PRO A 232 7.93 13.43 11.76
CA PRO A 232 8.45 12.31 12.51
C PRO A 232 8.45 12.70 13.99
N GLU A 233 7.53 12.15 14.76
CA GLU A 233 7.62 12.25 16.19
C GLU A 233 8.84 11.47 16.64
N THR A 234 9.75 12.21 17.23
CA THR A 234 10.90 11.76 17.99
C THR A 234 10.45 10.70 19.00
N THR A 235 11.07 9.56 18.93
CA THR A 235 11.10 8.40 19.79
C THR A 235 10.60 8.63 21.22
N GLY A 236 9.30 8.41 21.44
CA GLY A 236 8.76 8.14 22.78
C GLY A 236 8.78 6.63 22.98
N SER A 237 9.42 6.19 24.06
CA SER A 237 9.49 4.82 24.54
C SER A 237 8.14 4.11 24.41
N LEU A 238 8.06 3.10 23.54
CA LEU A 238 6.88 2.24 23.44
C LEU A 238 6.80 1.37 24.69
N ASP A 239 5.78 1.62 25.48
CA ASP A 239 5.45 0.86 26.67
C ASP A 239 5.17 -0.60 26.28
N ARG A 240 6.05 -1.51 26.73
CA ARG A 240 6.05 -2.95 26.42
C ARG A 240 4.76 -3.64 26.88
N ALA A 241 4.07 -3.07 27.84
CA ALA A 241 2.84 -3.61 28.43
C ALA A 241 1.62 -3.57 27.47
N ARG A 242 1.61 -2.66 26.47
CA ARG A 242 0.50 -2.53 25.53
C ARG A 242 0.58 -3.48 24.32
N LEU A 243 1.75 -4.05 24.07
CA LEU A 243 1.94 -5.04 22.99
C LEU A 243 1.47 -6.44 23.41
N ASP A 244 1.51 -6.75 24.71
CA ASP A 244 1.07 -8.06 25.22
C ASP A 244 -0.45 -8.21 25.23
N ASP A 245 -1.21 -7.12 25.29
CA ASP A 245 -2.67 -7.16 25.28
C ASP A 245 -3.26 -7.37 23.86
N LEU A 246 -2.53 -6.95 22.83
CA LEU A 246 -2.90 -7.20 21.43
C LEU A 246 -2.57 -8.62 20.96
N SER A 247 -1.69 -9.32 21.66
CA SER A 247 -1.33 -10.71 21.36
C SER A 247 -2.29 -11.73 21.97
N ARG A 248 -3.03 -11.37 23.02
CA ARG A 248 -3.95 -12.26 23.73
C ARG A 248 -5.31 -12.45 23.04
N GLY A 249 -5.67 -11.58 22.08
CA GLY A 249 -6.90 -11.69 21.29
C GLY A 249 -6.84 -12.64 20.08
N ALA A 250 -5.70 -13.28 19.83
CA ALA A 250 -5.47 -14.08 18.63
C ALA A 250 -5.48 -15.61 18.88
N SER A 251 -6.04 -16.05 20.00
CA SER A 251 -6.10 -17.48 20.36
C SER A 251 -7.45 -18.12 20.04
N GLU A 252 -7.96 -17.93 18.83
CA GLU A 252 -8.99 -18.81 18.30
C GLU A 252 -8.39 -19.56 17.12
N ALA A 253 -8.20 -20.89 17.31
CA ALA A 253 -7.64 -21.77 16.31
C ALA A 253 -8.50 -21.75 15.06
N PRO A 254 -7.93 -21.62 13.84
CA PRO A 254 -8.71 -21.66 12.63
C PRO A 254 -9.34 -23.04 12.44
N GLU A 255 -10.63 -23.03 12.12
CA GLU A 255 -11.37 -24.24 11.72
C GLU A 255 -10.61 -24.96 10.59
N PRO A 256 -10.47 -26.29 10.64
CA PRO A 256 -9.73 -27.04 9.63
C PRO A 256 -10.37 -26.86 8.26
N LEU A 257 -9.58 -26.41 7.31
CA LEU A 257 -9.97 -26.20 5.92
C LEU A 257 -10.46 -27.51 5.32
N ARG A 258 -11.70 -27.52 4.84
CA ARG A 258 -12.25 -28.65 4.06
C ARG A 258 -11.42 -28.84 2.80
N PRO A 259 -11.13 -30.08 2.38
CA PRO A 259 -10.38 -30.32 1.15
C PRO A 259 -11.14 -29.72 -0.04
N TYR A 260 -10.44 -28.98 -0.86
CA TYR A 260 -10.93 -28.38 -2.08
C TYR A 260 -11.23 -29.48 -3.11
N THR A 261 -12.51 -29.81 -3.30
CA THR A 261 -12.93 -30.65 -4.41
C THR A 261 -13.14 -29.78 -5.64
N ALA A 262 -12.45 -30.12 -6.71
CA ALA A 262 -12.46 -29.40 -8.00
C ALA A 262 -13.77 -29.57 -8.81
N SER A 263 -14.93 -29.57 -8.16
CA SER A 263 -16.22 -29.72 -8.82
C SER A 263 -17.08 -28.48 -8.61
N ALA A 264 -17.08 -27.64 -9.56
CA ALA A 264 -18.07 -26.74 -10.12
C ALA A 264 -17.31 -25.60 -10.83
N ILE A 265 -17.26 -25.69 -12.15
CA ILE A 265 -16.79 -24.57 -12.98
C ILE A 265 -17.89 -23.52 -12.93
N ASP A 266 -17.78 -22.63 -11.96
CA ASP A 266 -18.65 -21.48 -11.89
C ASP A 266 -18.21 -20.50 -12.97
N ARG A 267 -19.08 -20.21 -13.94
CA ARG A 267 -18.83 -19.25 -15.04
C ARG A 267 -18.54 -17.83 -14.52
N GLU A 268 -18.77 -17.58 -13.24
CA GLU A 268 -18.55 -16.29 -12.60
C GLU A 268 -17.08 -16.04 -12.19
N ASP A 269 -16.22 -17.06 -12.23
CA ASP A 269 -14.81 -16.93 -11.87
C ASP A 269 -13.91 -16.35 -12.97
N LEU A 270 -14.50 -15.91 -14.09
CA LEU A 270 -13.77 -15.26 -15.17
C LEU A 270 -13.33 -13.85 -14.74
N ILE A 271 -12.06 -13.70 -14.41
CA ILE A 271 -11.49 -12.39 -14.07
C ILE A 271 -10.99 -11.71 -15.33
N VAL A 272 -11.69 -10.66 -15.71
CA VAL A 272 -11.32 -9.78 -16.81
C VAL A 272 -10.94 -8.41 -16.21
N CYS A 273 -9.67 -8.06 -16.22
CA CYS A 273 -9.26 -6.67 -16.00
C CYS A 273 -9.36 -5.92 -17.32
N ARG A 274 -10.37 -5.05 -17.48
CA ARG A 274 -10.56 -4.26 -18.69
C ARG A 274 -9.43 -3.24 -18.87
N ARG A 275 -9.06 -3.06 -20.14
CA ARG A 275 -8.61 -1.78 -20.71
C ARG A 275 -9.75 -1.23 -21.55
N THR A 276 -10.10 0.01 -21.35
CA THR A 276 -10.68 0.86 -22.39
C THR A 276 -9.57 1.45 -23.23
#